data_2c0e25fe9e69e31f0941194c5fa97935
#
_entry.id   2c0e25fe9e69e31f0941194c5fa97935
#
_cell.length_a   1.000
_cell.length_b   1.000
_cell.length_c   1.000
_cell.angle_alpha   90.00
_cell.angle_beta   90.00
_cell.angle_gamma   90.00
#
_symmetry.space_group_name_H-M   'P 1'
#
loop_
_entity.id
_entity.type
_entity.pdbx_description
1 polymer ?
#
loop_
_entity_poly.entity_id
_entity_poly.type
_entity_poly.pdbx_seq_one_letter_code
_entity_poly.pdbx_strand_id
1 'polypeptide(L)'
;MTGVQTCALPIYPGSKIVAYAHDFQIQVIPLVGPSSIFLALMASGLNGQNFVFHGYLPIDKKERERKIKQMESNSRKENQSQIFMETPYRNHQLLDAIIKNSSNKARLCIATNITLSSENIKTKTIEEWKNTKLDIHKKPTIFLLLAK
;
A
#
# COMPACT_ATOMS: atom_id res chain seq x y z
N MET A 1 -25.36 -2.80 -9.18
CA MET A 1 -24.10 -3.19 -9.87
C MET A 1 -23.00 -3.14 -8.84
N THR A 2 -22.61 -4.28 -8.29
CA THR A 2 -21.54 -4.40 -7.30
C THR A 2 -20.21 -4.36 -8.05
N GLY A 3 -19.61 -3.17 -8.10
CA GLY A 3 -18.25 -3.02 -8.61
C GLY A 3 -17.27 -3.72 -7.68
N VAL A 4 -16.86 -4.92 -8.02
CA VAL A 4 -15.70 -5.56 -7.42
C VAL A 4 -14.48 -4.78 -7.89
N GLN A 5 -14.01 -3.83 -7.07
CA GLN A 5 -12.69 -3.25 -7.27
C GLN A 5 -11.65 -4.34 -6.97
N THR A 6 -11.29 -5.09 -7.98
CA THR A 6 -10.10 -5.91 -7.92
C THR A 6 -8.91 -4.97 -7.94
N CYS A 7 -8.24 -4.83 -6.82
CA CYS A 7 -6.90 -4.24 -6.76
C CYS A 7 -5.94 -5.23 -7.43
N ALA A 8 -5.97 -5.26 -8.76
CA ALA A 8 -5.43 -6.34 -9.58
C ALA A 8 -3.94 -6.18 -9.92
N LEU A 9 -3.24 -5.25 -9.27
CA LEU A 9 -1.84 -4.99 -9.61
C LEU A 9 -0.84 -6.11 -9.26
N PRO A 10 -1.02 -6.94 -8.22
CA PRO A 10 -0.06 -8.01 -7.95
C PRO A 10 -0.24 -9.24 -8.85
N ILE A 11 -1.46 -9.42 -9.39
CA ILE A 11 -1.77 -10.56 -10.26
C ILE A 11 -2.44 -9.99 -11.49
N TYR A 12 -1.65 -9.40 -12.37
CA TYR A 12 -2.16 -8.90 -13.63
C TYR A 12 -2.21 -10.05 -14.66
N PRO A 13 -3.35 -10.74 -14.82
CA PRO A 13 -3.43 -11.89 -15.71
C PRO A 13 -3.20 -11.51 -17.18
N GLY A 14 -3.35 -10.22 -17.49
CA GLY A 14 -3.11 -9.67 -18.83
C GLY A 14 -1.65 -9.40 -19.17
N SER A 15 -0.72 -9.47 -18.22
CA SER A 15 0.69 -9.08 -18.47
C SER A 15 1.34 -9.88 -19.58
N LYS A 16 1.07 -11.18 -19.67
CA LYS A 16 1.59 -12.05 -20.75
C LYS A 16 1.01 -11.66 -22.11
N ILE A 17 -0.28 -11.35 -22.16
CA ILE A 17 -0.94 -10.92 -23.40
C ILE A 17 -0.36 -9.61 -23.87
N VAL A 18 -0.14 -8.66 -22.96
CA VAL A 18 0.48 -7.37 -23.28
C VAL A 18 1.93 -7.57 -23.74
N ALA A 19 2.70 -8.45 -23.11
CA ALA A 19 4.05 -8.79 -23.57
C ALA A 19 4.05 -9.34 -25.00
N TYR A 20 3.19 -10.31 -25.30
CA TYR A 20 3.03 -10.82 -26.67
C TYR A 20 2.61 -9.73 -27.66
N ALA A 21 1.70 -8.82 -27.28
CA ALA A 21 1.33 -7.69 -28.14
C ALA A 21 2.53 -6.86 -28.53
N HIS A 22 3.45 -6.57 -27.59
CA HIS A 22 4.70 -5.86 -27.90
C HIS A 22 5.64 -6.67 -28.79
N ASP A 23 5.78 -7.99 -28.55
CA ASP A 23 6.61 -8.87 -29.38
C ASP A 23 6.13 -8.90 -30.85
N PHE A 24 4.81 -8.81 -31.06
CA PHE A 24 4.19 -8.75 -32.39
C PHE A 24 3.95 -7.33 -32.91
N GLN A 25 4.51 -6.30 -32.25
CA GLN A 25 4.36 -4.90 -32.62
C GLN A 25 2.88 -4.41 -32.70
N ILE A 26 2.01 -5.05 -31.93
CA ILE A 26 0.60 -4.66 -31.82
C ILE A 26 0.52 -3.48 -30.83
N GLN A 27 -0.16 -2.42 -31.22
CA GLN A 27 -0.35 -1.24 -30.39
C GLN A 27 -1.14 -1.59 -29.13
N VAL A 28 -0.58 -1.28 -27.97
CA VAL A 28 -1.26 -1.39 -26.65
C VAL A 28 -1.77 -0.02 -26.23
N ILE A 29 -3.07 0.10 -25.98
CA ILE A 29 -3.70 1.33 -25.54
C ILE A 29 -4.22 1.16 -24.12
N PRO A 30 -3.60 1.79 -23.10
CA PRO A 30 -4.11 1.77 -21.75
C PRO A 30 -5.37 2.62 -21.63
N LEU A 31 -6.39 2.11 -20.96
CA LEU A 31 -7.58 2.87 -20.65
C LEU A 31 -7.41 3.60 -19.31
N VAL A 32 -7.89 4.85 -19.24
CA VAL A 32 -7.86 5.64 -18.01
C VAL A 32 -8.82 5.03 -16.98
N GLY A 33 -8.33 4.86 -15.76
CA GLY A 33 -9.12 4.34 -14.66
C GLY A 33 -8.51 4.64 -13.29
N PRO A 34 -9.31 4.56 -12.21
CA PRO A 34 -8.82 4.80 -10.86
C PRO A 34 -7.88 3.67 -10.42
N SER A 35 -6.80 4.05 -9.73
CA SER A 35 -5.90 3.14 -9.04
C SER A 35 -5.87 3.50 -7.57
N SER A 36 -6.26 2.56 -6.70
CA SER A 36 -6.23 2.79 -5.24
C SER A 36 -4.84 3.11 -4.72
N ILE A 37 -3.79 2.61 -5.37
CA ILE A 37 -2.39 2.88 -5.00
C ILE A 37 -2.05 4.35 -5.24
N PHE A 38 -2.35 4.87 -6.44
CA PHE A 38 -2.08 6.27 -6.77
C PHE A 38 -3.00 7.22 -6.01
N LEU A 39 -4.28 6.89 -5.84
CA LEU A 39 -5.20 7.69 -5.03
C LEU A 39 -4.73 7.77 -3.56
N ALA A 40 -4.29 6.65 -2.98
CA ALA A 40 -3.70 6.64 -1.65
C ALA A 40 -2.43 7.49 -1.57
N LEU A 41 -1.53 7.38 -2.54
CA LEU A 41 -0.30 8.17 -2.58
C LEU A 41 -0.58 9.66 -2.67
N MET A 42 -1.47 10.08 -3.58
CA MET A 42 -1.87 11.49 -3.75
C MET A 42 -2.47 12.07 -2.46
N ALA A 43 -3.29 11.30 -1.75
CA ALA A 43 -3.97 11.74 -0.52
C ALA A 43 -3.11 11.57 0.74
N SER A 44 -1.96 10.89 0.67
CA SER A 44 -1.13 10.57 1.84
C SER A 44 -0.33 11.76 2.39
N GLY A 45 0.02 12.74 1.54
CA GLY A 45 0.99 13.79 1.87
C GLY A 45 2.42 13.27 2.08
N LEU A 46 2.74 12.08 1.58
CA LEU A 46 4.08 11.51 1.57
C LEU A 46 4.80 11.82 0.25
N ASN A 47 6.05 11.34 0.09
CA ASN A 47 6.82 11.59 -1.12
C ASN A 47 6.23 10.84 -2.32
N GLY A 48 5.72 11.57 -3.32
CA GLY A 48 5.17 11.03 -4.56
C GLY A 48 6.17 10.96 -5.70
N GLN A 49 7.39 11.52 -5.56
CA GLN A 49 8.42 11.48 -6.61
C GLN A 49 9.27 10.22 -6.54
N ASN A 50 9.44 9.66 -5.33
CA ASN A 50 10.17 8.42 -5.12
C ASN A 50 9.31 7.49 -4.25
N PHE A 51 8.80 6.43 -4.85
CA PHE A 51 7.99 5.44 -4.16
C PHE A 51 8.19 4.04 -4.73
N VAL A 52 7.90 3.05 -3.93
CA VAL A 52 7.90 1.65 -4.35
C VAL A 52 6.63 0.96 -3.85
N PHE A 53 6.03 0.14 -4.71
CA PHE A 53 4.91 -0.73 -4.36
C PHE A 53 5.39 -2.16 -4.17
N HIS A 54 5.16 -2.69 -2.97
CA HIS A 54 5.58 -4.04 -2.56
C HIS A 54 4.51 -5.12 -2.73
N GLY A 55 3.25 -4.73 -3.02
CA GLY A 55 2.14 -5.67 -2.99
C GLY A 55 1.83 -6.16 -1.58
N TYR A 56 1.59 -7.46 -1.44
CA TYR A 56 1.36 -8.10 -0.15
C TYR A 56 2.67 -8.38 0.57
N LEU A 57 2.69 -8.15 1.89
CA LEU A 57 3.84 -8.53 2.71
C LEU A 57 3.80 -10.03 3.09
N PRO A 58 4.94 -10.62 3.48
CA PRO A 58 5.01 -12.03 3.87
C PRO A 58 4.00 -12.39 4.97
N ILE A 59 3.41 -13.58 4.84
CA ILE A 59 2.46 -14.11 5.82
C ILE A 59 3.20 -14.53 7.10
N ASP A 60 4.40 -15.12 6.94
CA ASP A 60 5.24 -15.48 8.08
C ASP A 60 5.60 -14.25 8.90
N LYS A 61 5.46 -14.37 10.22
CA LYS A 61 5.66 -13.26 11.16
C LYS A 61 7.09 -12.73 11.13
N LYS A 62 8.08 -13.61 11.14
CA LYS A 62 9.50 -13.21 11.19
C LYS A 62 9.93 -12.55 9.88
N GLU A 63 9.50 -13.10 8.75
CA GLU A 63 9.79 -12.55 7.44
C GLU A 63 9.10 -11.18 7.26
N ARG A 64 7.86 -11.03 7.70
CA ARG A 64 7.12 -9.77 7.68
C ARG A 64 7.81 -8.69 8.53
N GLU A 65 8.21 -9.01 9.75
CA GLU A 65 8.95 -8.09 10.63
C GLU A 65 10.28 -7.66 10.00
N ARG A 66 11.01 -8.60 9.40
CA ARG A 66 12.26 -8.31 8.66
C ARG A 66 11.99 -7.38 7.47
N LYS A 67 10.93 -7.66 6.69
CA LYS A 67 10.55 -6.84 5.54
C LYS A 67 10.17 -5.42 5.94
N ILE A 68 9.42 -5.24 7.03
CA ILE A 68 9.05 -3.92 7.56
C ILE A 68 10.31 -3.10 7.92
N LYS A 69 11.26 -3.70 8.65
CA LYS A 69 12.51 -3.04 9.00
C LYS A 69 13.35 -2.66 7.78
N GLN A 70 13.39 -3.54 6.77
CA GLN A 70 14.07 -3.26 5.50
C GLN A 70 13.41 -2.08 4.76
N MET A 71 12.07 -2.08 4.68
CA MET A 71 11.32 -0.99 4.05
C MET A 71 11.58 0.35 4.75
N GLU A 72 11.57 0.36 6.09
CA GLU A 72 11.89 1.59 6.84
C GLU A 72 13.31 2.07 6.59
N SER A 73 14.30 1.17 6.57
CA SER A 73 15.69 1.51 6.25
C SER A 73 15.83 2.11 4.86
N ASN A 74 15.21 1.47 3.86
CA ASN A 74 15.21 1.98 2.48
C ASN A 74 14.49 3.34 2.38
N SER A 75 13.36 3.46 3.06
CA SER A 75 12.60 4.70 3.12
C SER A 75 13.45 5.87 3.62
N ARG A 76 14.20 5.66 4.70
CA ARG A 76 15.08 6.69 5.28
C ARG A 76 16.24 7.02 4.38
N LYS A 77 16.89 6.01 3.81
CA LYS A 77 18.07 6.17 2.96
C LYS A 77 17.75 6.91 1.66
N GLU A 78 16.64 6.56 1.02
CA GLU A 78 16.29 7.03 -0.32
C GLU A 78 15.20 8.11 -0.30
N ASN A 79 14.70 8.54 0.88
CA ASN A 79 13.50 9.37 1.02
C ASN A 79 12.33 8.82 0.20
N GLN A 80 12.10 7.52 0.30
CA GLN A 80 11.19 6.76 -0.58
C GLN A 80 9.95 6.29 0.16
N SER A 81 8.77 6.60 -0.39
CA SER A 81 7.49 6.09 0.13
C SER A 81 7.34 4.61 -0.15
N GLN A 82 7.11 3.82 0.88
CA GLN A 82 6.91 2.37 0.80
C GLN A 82 5.41 2.09 0.80
N ILE A 83 4.86 1.59 -0.30
CA ILE A 83 3.43 1.32 -0.48
C ILE A 83 3.22 -0.19 -0.45
N PHE A 84 2.27 -0.65 0.35
CA PHE A 84 1.97 -2.07 0.48
C PHE A 84 0.52 -2.27 0.93
N MET A 85 0.06 -3.51 0.88
CA MET A 85 -1.30 -3.87 1.25
C MET A 85 -1.35 -5.24 1.91
N GLU A 86 -2.52 -5.55 2.48
CA GLU A 86 -2.83 -6.84 3.05
C GLU A 86 -4.25 -7.26 2.68
N THR A 87 -4.56 -8.52 2.86
CA THR A 87 -5.93 -8.99 2.77
C THR A 87 -6.76 -8.36 3.89
N PRO A 88 -8.02 -7.98 3.65
CA PRO A 88 -8.83 -7.23 4.60
C PRO A 88 -8.94 -7.85 5.99
N TYR A 89 -8.87 -9.18 6.08
CA TYR A 89 -8.94 -9.92 7.35
C TYR A 89 -7.67 -9.79 8.22
N ARG A 90 -6.52 -9.47 7.62
CA ARG A 90 -5.21 -9.38 8.30
C ARG A 90 -4.71 -7.95 8.50
N ASN A 91 -5.51 -6.94 8.15
CA ASN A 91 -5.12 -5.54 8.26
C ASN A 91 -4.67 -5.15 9.68
N HIS A 92 -5.40 -5.56 10.72
CA HIS A 92 -5.02 -5.28 12.11
C HIS A 92 -3.68 -5.93 12.47
N GLN A 93 -3.49 -7.19 12.08
CA GLN A 93 -2.24 -7.91 12.33
C GLN A 93 -1.05 -7.23 11.64
N LEU A 94 -1.27 -6.70 10.43
CA LEU A 94 -0.24 -5.93 9.73
C LEU A 94 0.04 -4.60 10.43
N LEU A 95 -1.01 -3.85 10.81
CA LEU A 95 -0.86 -2.59 11.53
C LEU A 95 -0.07 -2.77 12.83
N ASP A 96 -0.40 -3.78 13.63
CA ASP A 96 0.34 -4.10 14.86
C ASP A 96 1.81 -4.41 14.59
N ALA A 97 2.08 -5.16 13.50
CA ALA A 97 3.45 -5.46 13.10
C ALA A 97 4.23 -4.21 12.69
N ILE A 98 3.60 -3.26 11.96
CA ILE A 98 4.21 -1.99 11.57
C ILE A 98 4.50 -1.14 12.82
N ILE A 99 3.52 -0.96 13.69
CA ILE A 99 3.66 -0.17 14.92
C ILE A 99 4.80 -0.70 15.79
N LYS A 100 4.93 -2.02 15.88
CA LYS A 100 5.95 -2.68 16.71
C LYS A 100 7.36 -2.58 16.12
N ASN A 101 7.49 -2.58 14.79
CA ASN A 101 8.78 -2.74 14.11
C ASN A 101 9.27 -1.48 13.38
N SER A 102 8.53 -0.36 13.48
CA SER A 102 8.94 0.92 12.89
C SER A 102 9.25 1.95 13.97
N SER A 103 10.08 2.92 13.63
CA SER A 103 10.43 4.03 14.54
C SER A 103 9.22 4.92 14.82
N ASN A 104 9.15 5.48 16.03
CA ASN A 104 8.05 6.33 16.46
C ASN A 104 7.82 7.56 15.56
N LYS A 105 8.89 8.10 14.96
CA LYS A 105 8.86 9.26 14.08
C LYS A 105 8.49 8.95 12.62
N ALA A 106 8.51 7.69 12.21
CA ALA A 106 8.09 7.31 10.87
C ALA A 106 6.61 7.66 10.67
N ARG A 107 6.28 8.16 9.48
CA ARG A 107 4.91 8.50 9.11
C ARG A 107 4.25 7.33 8.41
N LEU A 108 3.06 6.98 8.84
CA LEU A 108 2.24 5.93 8.25
C LEU A 108 0.90 6.53 7.80
N CYS A 109 0.62 6.41 6.51
CA CYS A 109 -0.70 6.66 5.96
C CYS A 109 -1.48 5.34 5.90
N ILE A 110 -2.72 5.36 6.35
CA ILE A 110 -3.67 4.27 6.23
C ILE A 110 -4.86 4.79 5.42
N ALA A 111 -5.02 4.25 4.22
CA ALA A 111 -6.07 4.65 3.27
C ALA A 111 -7.04 3.49 3.09
N THR A 112 -8.23 3.65 3.62
CA THR A 112 -9.25 2.61 3.73
C THR A 112 -10.49 2.98 2.91
N ASN A 113 -11.09 2.01 2.21
CA ASN A 113 -12.33 2.18 1.43
C ASN A 113 -12.26 3.36 0.44
N ILE A 114 -11.11 3.54 -0.22
CA ILE A 114 -10.88 4.63 -1.17
C ILE A 114 -11.99 4.65 -2.22
N THR A 115 -12.54 5.84 -2.50
CA THR A 115 -13.68 6.12 -3.40
C THR A 115 -15.05 5.66 -2.90
N LEU A 116 -15.16 5.08 -1.72
CA LEU A 116 -16.45 4.74 -1.11
C LEU A 116 -16.92 5.87 -0.18
N SER A 117 -18.21 5.93 0.12
CA SER A 117 -18.76 6.88 1.10
C SER A 117 -18.17 6.75 2.51
N SER A 118 -17.59 5.59 2.82
CA SER A 118 -16.88 5.29 4.06
C SER A 118 -15.36 5.43 3.95
N GLU A 119 -14.88 6.17 2.95
CA GLU A 119 -13.46 6.45 2.78
C GLU A 119 -12.86 7.09 4.03
N ASN A 120 -11.68 6.61 4.40
CA ASN A 120 -10.93 7.18 5.50
C ASN A 120 -9.43 7.12 5.17
N ILE A 121 -8.82 8.28 4.96
CA ILE A 121 -7.39 8.41 4.65
C ILE A 121 -6.76 9.30 5.72
N LYS A 122 -5.82 8.75 6.49
CA LYS A 122 -5.14 9.47 7.57
C LYS A 122 -3.66 9.14 7.59
N THR A 123 -2.85 10.19 7.70
CA THR A 123 -1.40 10.09 7.87
C THR A 123 -1.01 10.61 9.24
N LYS A 124 -0.37 9.75 10.03
CA LYS A 124 0.12 10.06 11.38
C LYS A 124 1.52 9.48 11.56
N THR A 125 2.21 9.89 12.61
CA THR A 125 3.40 9.20 13.08
C THR A 125 3.04 7.85 13.69
N ILE A 126 4.01 6.93 13.74
CA ILE A 126 3.82 5.63 14.43
C ILE A 126 3.43 5.84 15.89
N GLU A 127 4.01 6.84 16.55
CA GLU A 127 3.67 7.17 17.95
C GLU A 127 2.20 7.57 18.12
N GLU A 128 1.66 8.40 17.22
CA GLU A 128 0.25 8.79 17.24
C GLU A 128 -0.67 7.59 16.92
N TRP A 129 -0.24 6.69 16.05
CA TRP A 129 -1.01 5.49 15.74
C TRP A 129 -1.13 4.51 16.92
N LYS A 130 -0.13 4.44 17.82
CA LYS A 130 -0.21 3.65 19.06
C LYS A 130 -1.41 3.99 19.92
N ASN A 131 -1.82 5.27 19.90
CA ASN A 131 -2.91 5.79 20.71
C ASN A 131 -4.21 5.99 19.89
N THR A 132 -4.24 5.55 18.64
CA THR A 132 -5.40 5.75 17.77
C THR A 132 -6.16 4.45 17.58
N LYS A 133 -7.43 4.42 17.98
CA LYS A 133 -8.33 3.33 17.61
C LYS A 133 -8.78 3.50 16.17
N LEU A 134 -8.56 2.49 15.35
CA LEU A 134 -8.95 2.47 13.96
C LEU A 134 -9.58 1.12 13.61
N ASP A 135 -10.79 1.14 13.08
CA ASP A 135 -11.43 -0.07 12.56
C ASP A 135 -11.15 -0.22 11.07
N ILE A 136 -10.26 -1.16 10.75
CA ILE A 136 -9.88 -1.56 9.37
C ILE A 136 -10.20 -3.04 9.10
N HIS A 137 -11.01 -3.67 9.98
CA HIS A 137 -11.38 -5.05 9.79
C HIS A 137 -12.27 -5.22 8.56
N LYS A 138 -11.93 -6.17 7.71
CA LYS A 138 -12.65 -6.48 6.45
C LYS A 138 -12.77 -5.30 5.47
N LYS A 139 -11.94 -4.26 5.60
CA LYS A 139 -11.96 -3.10 4.71
C LYS A 139 -10.78 -3.12 3.76
N PRO A 140 -10.96 -2.90 2.46
CA PRO A 140 -9.84 -2.70 1.53
C PRO A 140 -8.96 -1.54 2.02
N THR A 141 -7.67 -1.81 2.20
CA THR A 141 -6.75 -0.83 2.82
C THR A 141 -5.40 -0.82 2.12
N ILE A 142 -4.90 0.37 1.84
CA ILE A 142 -3.54 0.62 1.37
C ILE A 142 -2.76 1.29 2.50
N PHE A 143 -1.55 0.83 2.73
CA PHE A 143 -0.62 1.36 3.71
C PHE A 143 0.56 2.02 3.00
N LEU A 144 0.97 3.20 3.49
CA LEU A 144 2.15 3.90 2.98
C LEU A 144 3.02 4.34 4.14
N LEU A 145 4.29 3.96 4.12
CA LEU A 145 5.27 4.27 5.16
C LEU A 145 6.34 5.20 4.60
N LEU A 146 6.66 6.27 5.32
CA LEU A 146 7.81 7.14 5.05
C LEU A 146 8.57 7.40 6.35
N ALA A 147 9.82 6.98 6.40
CA ALA A 147 10.76 7.26 7.48
C ALA A 147 11.71 8.40 7.07
N LYS A 148 12.01 9.26 8.02
CA LYS A 148 13.01 10.31 7.89
C LYS A 148 14.17 10.05 8.83
#